data_a4e5df9bb2632fe07c68399bed1d5c20
#
_entry.id   a4e5df9bb2632fe07c68399bed1d5c20
#
_cell.length_a   1.000
_cell.length_b   1.000
_cell.length_c   1.000
_cell.angle_alpha   90.00
_cell.angle_beta   90.00
_cell.angle_gamma   90.00
#
_symmetry.space_group_name_H-M   'P 1'
#
loop_
_entity.id
_entity.type
_entity.pdbx_description
1 polymer ?
#
loop_
_entity_poly.entity_id
_entity_poly.type
_entity_poly.pdbx_seq_one_letter_code
_entity_poly.pdbx_strand_id
1 'polypeptide(L)'
;MIDALNIMRGVHPARAAARRTIIDALVARGAVAVLRLPGAEWGREAVAAVASGGVTAIEVTLTTPGALRLIEQLAATDSLLVGAGSV
;
A
#
# COMPACT_ATOMS: atom_id res chain seq x y z
N MET A 1 -3.96 21.85 17.95
CA MET A 1 -3.73 21.27 19.29
C MET A 1 -3.59 19.75 19.18
N ILE A 2 -2.65 19.19 19.91
CA ILE A 2 -2.43 17.75 19.90
C ILE A 2 -3.45 17.08 20.83
N ASP A 3 -4.14 16.07 20.30
CA ASP A 3 -5.06 15.25 21.07
C ASP A 3 -4.26 14.37 22.06
N ALA A 4 -4.54 14.51 23.36
CA ALA A 4 -3.87 13.75 24.41
C ALA A 4 -4.03 12.23 24.23
N LEU A 5 -5.19 11.79 23.75
CA LEU A 5 -5.44 10.37 23.46
C LEU A 5 -4.53 9.86 22.35
N ASN A 6 -4.33 10.64 21.31
CA ASN A 6 -3.41 10.27 20.21
C ASN A 6 -1.97 10.23 20.68
N ILE A 7 -1.55 11.13 21.56
CA ILE A 7 -0.23 11.09 22.19
C ILE A 7 -0.04 9.79 22.96
N MET A 8 -1.01 9.42 23.80
CA MET A 8 -0.98 8.19 24.57
C MET A 8 -0.90 6.94 23.70
N ARG A 9 -1.45 6.99 22.51
CA ARG A 9 -1.39 5.91 21.52
C ARG A 9 -0.16 6.00 20.61
N GLY A 10 0.69 7.02 20.80
CA GLY A 10 1.84 7.27 19.93
C GLY A 10 1.46 7.79 18.54
N VAL A 11 0.27 8.36 18.38
CA VAL A 11 -0.23 8.84 17.10
C VAL A 11 -0.34 10.37 17.11
N HIS A 12 0.46 11.02 16.26
CA HIS A 12 0.36 12.46 16.04
C HIS A 12 -0.89 12.79 15.19
N PRO A 13 -1.60 13.93 15.45
CA PRO A 13 -2.79 14.31 14.68
C PRO A 13 -2.59 14.34 13.16
N ALA A 14 -1.44 14.83 12.68
CA ALA A 14 -1.12 14.86 11.27
C ALA A 14 -1.01 13.44 10.67
N ARG A 15 -0.44 12.51 11.42
CA ARG A 15 -0.37 11.10 11.02
C ARG A 15 -1.74 10.44 11.02
N ALA A 16 -2.58 10.79 11.99
CA ALA A 16 -3.95 10.29 12.04
C ALA A 16 -4.75 10.75 10.82
N ALA A 17 -4.61 12.03 10.42
CA ALA A 17 -5.26 12.57 9.23
C ALA A 17 -4.76 11.89 7.94
N ALA A 18 -3.44 11.68 7.81
CA ALA A 18 -2.85 10.99 6.67
C ALA A 18 -3.34 9.53 6.58
N ARG A 19 -3.41 8.84 7.72
CA ARG A 19 -3.94 7.48 7.79
C ARG A 19 -5.38 7.42 7.35
N ARG A 20 -6.22 8.36 7.78
CA ARG A 20 -7.63 8.44 7.38
C ARG A 20 -7.76 8.61 5.87
N THR A 21 -6.95 9.47 5.27
CA THR A 21 -6.93 9.66 3.82
C THR A 21 -6.61 8.36 3.09
N ILE A 22 -5.65 7.59 3.58
CA ILE A 22 -5.30 6.29 2.99
C ILE A 22 -6.44 5.30 3.14
N ILE A 23 -7.07 5.23 4.32
CA ILE A 23 -8.21 4.33 4.57
C ILE A 23 -9.37 4.67 3.64
N ASP A 24 -9.69 5.95 3.49
CA ASP A 24 -10.76 6.39 2.59
C ASP A 24 -10.45 6.01 1.14
N ALA A 25 -9.19 6.14 0.72
CA ALA A 25 -8.75 5.74 -0.61
C ALA A 25 -8.87 4.21 -0.82
N LEU A 26 -8.54 3.41 0.18
CA LEU A 26 -8.71 1.96 0.13
C LEU A 26 -10.17 1.57 0.02
N VAL A 27 -11.03 2.17 0.85
CA VAL A 27 -12.48 1.92 0.82
C VAL A 27 -13.07 2.27 -0.54
N ALA A 28 -12.66 3.40 -1.10
CA ALA A 28 -13.14 3.84 -2.42
C ALA A 28 -12.75 2.86 -3.53
N ARG A 29 -11.58 2.20 -3.42
CA ARG A 29 -11.16 1.20 -4.40
C ARG A 29 -11.87 -0.14 -4.25
N GLY A 30 -12.32 -0.47 -3.04
CA GLY A 30 -13.14 -1.64 -2.76
C GLY A 30 -12.42 -2.98 -2.68
N ALA A 31 -11.20 -3.09 -3.18
CA ALA A 31 -10.41 -4.31 -3.17
C ALA A 31 -8.92 -4.01 -3.12
N VAL A 32 -8.18 -4.91 -2.50
CA VAL A 32 -6.70 -4.87 -2.44
C VAL A 32 -6.17 -6.18 -2.98
N ALA A 33 -5.26 -6.12 -3.95
CA ALA A 33 -4.55 -7.30 -4.41
C ALA A 33 -3.30 -7.51 -3.57
N VAL A 34 -3.18 -8.68 -2.97
CA VAL A 34 -1.99 -9.06 -2.21
C VAL A 34 -1.08 -9.86 -3.11
N LEU A 35 0.12 -9.32 -3.36
CA LEU A 35 1.11 -9.98 -4.21
C LEU A 35 2.20 -10.61 -3.35
N ARG A 36 2.30 -11.93 -3.44
CA ARG A 36 3.37 -12.73 -2.88
C ARG A 36 4.05 -13.46 -4.03
N LEU A 37 5.21 -12.98 -4.44
CA LEU A 37 5.87 -13.40 -5.66
C LEU A 37 7.18 -14.13 -5.34
N PRO A 38 7.62 -15.05 -6.21
CA PRO A 38 8.93 -15.70 -6.05
C PRO A 38 10.10 -14.74 -6.26
N GLY A 39 9.87 -13.60 -6.92
CA GLY A 39 10.85 -12.56 -7.12
C GLY A 39 10.19 -11.27 -7.61
N ALA A 40 10.87 -10.14 -7.40
CA ALA A 40 10.35 -8.83 -7.77
C ALA A 40 10.24 -8.64 -9.30
N GLU A 41 10.96 -9.43 -10.08
CA GLU A 41 10.93 -9.39 -11.55
C GLU A 41 9.55 -9.69 -12.15
N TRP A 42 8.71 -10.39 -11.40
CA TRP A 42 7.33 -10.67 -11.81
C TRP A 42 6.35 -9.56 -11.47
N GLY A 43 6.82 -8.57 -10.69
CA GLY A 43 5.94 -7.58 -10.08
C GLY A 43 5.20 -6.72 -11.09
N ARG A 44 5.89 -6.21 -12.10
CA ARG A 44 5.28 -5.32 -13.09
C ARG A 44 4.18 -5.99 -13.89
N GLU A 45 4.41 -7.21 -14.33
CA GLU A 45 3.43 -7.98 -15.08
C GLU A 45 2.22 -8.32 -14.21
N ALA A 46 2.46 -8.76 -12.98
CA ALA A 46 1.39 -9.08 -12.04
C ALA A 46 0.52 -7.85 -11.75
N VAL A 47 1.13 -6.71 -11.48
CA VAL A 47 0.42 -5.46 -11.21
C VAL A 47 -0.35 -4.99 -12.44
N ALA A 48 0.26 -5.05 -13.61
CA ALA A 48 -0.41 -4.66 -14.85
C ALA A 48 -1.66 -5.53 -15.10
N ALA A 49 -1.56 -6.82 -14.87
CA ALA A 49 -2.70 -7.73 -15.02
C ALA A 49 -3.82 -7.43 -14.03
N VAL A 50 -3.47 -7.20 -12.76
CA VAL A 50 -4.43 -6.88 -11.72
C VAL A 50 -5.09 -5.52 -11.97
N ALA A 51 -4.30 -4.51 -12.33
CA ALA A 51 -4.80 -3.17 -12.64
C ALA A 51 -5.72 -3.17 -13.87
N SER A 52 -5.41 -3.98 -14.87
CA SER A 52 -6.27 -4.15 -16.04
C SER A 52 -7.65 -4.67 -15.68
N GLY A 53 -7.74 -5.45 -14.59
CA GLY A 53 -9.00 -5.94 -14.05
C GLY A 53 -9.72 -4.93 -13.14
N GLY A 54 -9.15 -3.75 -12.94
CA GLY A 54 -9.77 -2.68 -12.14
C GLY A 54 -9.31 -2.60 -10.69
N VAL A 55 -8.37 -3.42 -10.24
CA VAL A 55 -7.84 -3.36 -8.88
C VAL A 55 -6.56 -2.54 -8.87
N THR A 56 -6.60 -1.39 -8.19
CA THR A 56 -5.49 -0.43 -8.17
C THR A 56 -4.89 -0.21 -6.78
N ALA A 57 -5.37 -0.91 -5.77
CA ALA A 57 -4.73 -0.98 -4.46
C ALA A 57 -3.94 -2.29 -4.39
N ILE A 58 -2.65 -2.18 -4.14
CA ILE A 58 -1.71 -3.29 -4.21
C ILE A 58 -0.94 -3.39 -2.90
N GLU A 59 -0.90 -4.58 -2.33
CA GLU A 59 -0.03 -4.89 -1.21
C GLU A 59 1.03 -5.88 -1.66
N VAL A 60 2.31 -5.50 -1.53
CA VAL A 60 3.43 -6.41 -1.80
C VAL A 60 3.89 -7.00 -0.48
N THR A 61 3.93 -8.33 -0.38
CA THR A 61 4.41 -8.97 0.85
C THR A 61 5.92 -8.82 0.98
N LEU A 62 6.40 -8.51 2.19
CA LEU A 62 7.84 -8.36 2.44
C LEU A 62 8.59 -9.69 2.37
N THR A 63 7.87 -10.80 2.25
CA THR A 63 8.45 -12.12 1.96
C THR A 63 8.88 -12.26 0.50
N THR A 64 8.41 -11.38 -0.38
CA THR A 64 8.85 -11.34 -1.78
C THR A 64 10.29 -10.82 -1.85
N PRO A 65 11.24 -11.57 -2.42
CA PRO A 65 12.59 -11.06 -2.61
C PRO A 65 12.60 -9.77 -3.44
N GLY A 66 13.27 -8.74 -2.95
CA GLY A 66 13.29 -7.43 -3.60
C GLY A 66 12.03 -6.59 -3.40
N ALA A 67 11.20 -6.93 -2.41
CA ALA A 67 9.91 -6.29 -2.17
C ALA A 67 10.01 -4.76 -1.99
N LEU A 68 10.97 -4.27 -1.21
CA LEU A 68 11.09 -2.84 -0.94
C LEU A 68 11.35 -2.03 -2.19
N ARG A 69 12.21 -2.54 -3.07
CA ARG A 69 12.50 -1.89 -4.34
C ARG A 69 11.29 -1.90 -5.27
N LEU A 70 10.58 -3.02 -5.30
CA LEU A 70 9.35 -3.13 -6.08
C LEU A 70 8.29 -2.14 -5.59
N ILE A 71 8.09 -2.06 -4.28
CA ILE A 71 7.16 -1.09 -3.67
C ILE A 71 7.52 0.32 -4.06
N GLU A 72 8.79 0.68 -4.00
CA GLU A 72 9.28 2.01 -4.40
C GLU A 72 8.95 2.31 -5.86
N GLN A 73 9.19 1.37 -6.75
CA GLN A 73 8.90 1.52 -8.18
C GLN A 73 7.41 1.65 -8.44
N LEU A 74 6.59 0.85 -7.80
CA LEU A 74 5.13 0.88 -7.96
C LEU A 74 4.53 2.15 -7.35
N ALA A 75 5.04 2.61 -6.23
CA ALA A 75 4.57 3.82 -5.57
C ALA A 75 4.78 5.08 -6.40
N ALA A 76 5.72 5.05 -7.34
CA ALA A 76 5.95 6.14 -8.29
C ALA A 76 4.85 6.23 -9.35
N THR A 77 3.96 5.25 -9.44
CA THR A 77 2.84 5.24 -10.40
C THR A 77 1.62 5.89 -9.76
N ASP A 78 1.18 7.02 -10.29
CA ASP A 78 0.14 7.86 -9.69
C ASP A 78 -1.21 7.15 -9.54
N SER A 79 -1.53 6.20 -10.42
CA SER A 79 -2.80 5.51 -10.41
C SER A 79 -2.88 4.39 -9.35
N LEU A 80 -1.77 4.03 -8.74
CA LEU A 80 -1.69 2.93 -7.79
C LEU A 80 -1.59 3.40 -6.35
N LEU A 81 -2.27 2.70 -5.47
CA LEU A 81 -2.08 2.80 -4.02
C LEU A 81 -1.33 1.55 -3.59
N VAL A 82 -0.10 1.71 -3.10
CA VAL A 82 0.82 0.60 -2.83
C VAL A 82 1.19 0.56 -1.37
N GLY A 83 1.18 -0.63 -0.80
CA GLY A 83 1.58 -0.87 0.58
C GLY A 83 2.39 -2.14 0.74
N ALA A 84 2.91 -2.31 1.95
CA ALA A 84 3.66 -3.50 2.35
C ALA A 84 2.81 -4.37 3.28
N GLY A 85 2.92 -5.67 3.11
CA GLY A 85 2.27 -6.64 3.97
C GLY A 85 3.22 -7.73 4.44
N SER A 86 2.73 -8.57 5.34
CA SER A 86 3.52 -9.67 5.95
C SER A 86 4.81 -9.15 6.60
N VAL A 87 4.65 -8.12 7.39
CA VAL A 87 5.76 -7.44 8.08
C VAL A 87 6.18 -8.20 9.33
#